data_66dad809b32d52e0cbabd726c2261c08
#
_entry.id   66dad809b32d52e0cbabd726c2261c08
#
_cell.length_a   1.000
_cell.length_b   1.000
_cell.length_c   1.000
_cell.angle_alpha   90.00
_cell.angle_beta   90.00
_cell.angle_gamma   90.00
#
_symmetry.space_group_name_H-M   'P 1'
#
loop_
_entity.id
_entity.type
_entity.pdbx_description
1 polymer ?
#
loop_
_entity_poly.entity_id
_entity_poly.type
_entity_poly.pdbx_seq_one_letter_code
_entity_poly.pdbx_strand_id
1 'polypeptide(L)'
;MWNYRIIKDKKTYGLYEVMYNNDGEIFAHSEKPEIIGESPKDLLDTLELMISDVNEHIIHGKKILKSNKIKFAPMYDEKDLGEAMTLEEFKKTIE
;
A
#
# COMPACT_ATOMS: atom_id res chain seq x y z
N MET A 1 4.77 -17.93 -13.93
CA MET A 1 5.51 -17.34 -12.82
C MET A 1 5.07 -15.91 -12.60
N TRP A 2 5.05 -15.46 -11.37
CA TRP A 2 4.67 -14.09 -11.05
C TRP A 2 5.54 -13.56 -9.92
N ASN A 3 5.65 -12.23 -9.83
CA ASN A 3 6.28 -11.56 -8.70
C ASN A 3 5.73 -10.14 -8.60
N TYR A 4 6.26 -9.36 -7.66
CA TYR A 4 5.93 -7.95 -7.54
C TYR A 4 7.00 -7.12 -8.25
N ARG A 5 6.55 -6.07 -8.94
CA ARG A 5 7.46 -5.11 -9.56
C ARG A 5 6.96 -3.70 -9.37
N ILE A 6 7.90 -2.77 -9.34
CA ILE A 6 7.58 -1.35 -9.27
C ILE A 6 7.29 -0.87 -10.68
N ILE A 7 6.10 -0.30 -10.86
CA ILE A 7 5.70 0.33 -12.13
C ILE A 7 5.42 1.79 -11.84
N LYS A 8 6.05 2.67 -12.63
CA LYS A 8 5.82 4.10 -12.53
C LYS A 8 4.66 4.49 -13.44
N ASP A 9 3.67 5.19 -12.87
CA ASP A 9 2.55 5.75 -13.62
C ASP A 9 2.50 7.25 -13.34
N LYS A 10 2.82 8.05 -14.37
CA LYS A 10 2.91 9.50 -14.25
C LYS A 10 3.93 9.91 -13.18
N LYS A 11 3.46 10.39 -12.03
CA LYS A 11 4.33 10.86 -10.93
C LYS A 11 4.39 9.91 -9.75
N THR A 12 3.68 8.79 -9.83
CA THR A 12 3.61 7.84 -8.73
C THR A 12 4.28 6.53 -9.07
N TYR A 13 4.74 5.84 -8.04
CA TYR A 13 5.31 4.52 -8.14
C TYR A 13 4.38 3.56 -7.40
N GLY A 14 4.08 2.43 -8.04
CA GLY A 14 3.22 1.43 -7.44
C GLY A 14 3.88 0.07 -7.44
N LEU A 15 3.59 -0.74 -6.44
CA LEU A 15 4.03 -2.13 -6.40
C LEU A 15 2.89 -2.99 -6.93
N TYR A 16 3.12 -3.63 -8.06
CA TYR A 16 2.12 -4.43 -8.77
C TYR A 16 2.50 -5.89 -8.79
N GLU A 17 1.51 -6.75 -8.81
CA GLU A 17 1.71 -8.14 -9.18
C GLU A 17 1.87 -8.20 -10.69
N VAL A 18 2.91 -8.86 -11.18
CA VAL A 18 3.13 -9.06 -12.61
C VAL A 18 3.25 -10.53 -12.91
N MET A 19 2.78 -10.92 -14.08
CA MET A 19 2.81 -12.30 -14.55
C MET A 19 3.68 -12.40 -15.80
N TYR A 20 4.47 -13.47 -15.85
CA TYR A 20 5.41 -13.71 -16.93
C TYR A 20 4.98 -14.91 -17.76
N ASN A 21 5.20 -14.82 -19.06
CA ASN A 21 5.03 -15.96 -19.94
C ASN A 21 6.26 -16.88 -19.87
N ASN A 22 6.27 -17.94 -20.68
CA ASN A 22 7.36 -18.92 -20.67
C ASN A 22 8.69 -18.34 -21.18
N ASP A 23 8.65 -17.23 -21.91
CA ASP A 23 9.84 -16.56 -22.41
C ASP A 23 10.39 -15.51 -21.43
N GLY A 24 9.76 -15.38 -20.28
CA GLY A 24 10.18 -14.40 -19.27
C GLY A 24 9.70 -12.99 -19.50
N GLU A 25 8.78 -12.81 -20.45
CA GLU A 25 8.22 -11.51 -20.75
C GLU A 25 6.98 -11.25 -19.91
N ILE A 26 6.79 -9.99 -19.48
CA ILE A 26 5.59 -9.60 -18.75
C ILE A 26 4.41 -9.56 -19.73
N PHE A 27 3.36 -10.31 -19.44
CA PHE A 27 2.15 -10.29 -20.26
C PHE A 27 0.94 -9.73 -19.54
N ALA A 28 1.00 -9.57 -18.22
CA ALA A 28 -0.11 -9.02 -17.46
C ALA A 28 0.38 -8.46 -16.13
N HIS A 29 -0.38 -7.54 -15.58
CA HIS A 29 -0.17 -7.05 -14.22
C HIS A 29 -1.51 -6.76 -13.57
N SER A 30 -1.52 -6.64 -12.24
CA SER A 30 -2.73 -6.30 -11.51
C SER A 30 -3.23 -4.91 -11.95
N GLU A 31 -4.55 -4.74 -11.93
CA GLU A 31 -5.16 -3.47 -12.32
C GLU A 31 -4.76 -2.34 -11.38
N LYS A 32 -4.70 -2.67 -10.10
CA LYS A 32 -4.36 -1.70 -9.06
C LYS A 32 -3.08 -2.10 -8.35
N PRO A 33 -2.28 -1.13 -7.89
CA PRO A 33 -1.10 -1.47 -7.10
C PRO A 33 -1.49 -1.97 -5.71
N GLU A 34 -0.64 -2.82 -5.14
CA GLU A 34 -0.79 -3.25 -3.74
C GLU A 34 -0.44 -2.10 -2.79
N ILE A 35 0.57 -1.34 -3.11
CA ILE A 35 0.96 -0.12 -2.41
C ILE A 35 1.41 0.91 -3.42
N ILE A 36 1.31 2.17 -3.03
CA ILE A 36 1.66 3.29 -3.91
C ILE A 36 2.50 4.28 -3.11
N GLY A 37 3.43 4.95 -3.77
CA GLY A 37 4.30 5.93 -3.16
C GLY A 37 4.84 6.94 -4.17
N GLU A 38 5.52 7.94 -3.65
CA GLU A 38 6.13 8.98 -4.48
C GLU A 38 7.50 8.57 -5.02
N SER A 39 8.07 7.50 -4.46
CA SER A 39 9.38 6.99 -4.86
C SER A 39 9.51 5.52 -4.48
N PRO A 40 10.49 4.80 -5.04
CA PRO A 40 10.80 3.44 -4.56
C PRO A 40 11.13 3.39 -3.07
N LYS A 41 11.76 4.43 -2.53
CA LYS A 41 12.08 4.52 -1.11
C LYS A 41 10.81 4.56 -0.25
N ASP A 42 9.79 5.30 -0.69
CA ASP A 42 8.50 5.32 -0.01
C ASP A 42 7.86 3.94 0.05
N LEU A 43 7.96 3.19 -1.04
CA LEU A 43 7.44 1.82 -1.09
C LEU A 43 8.17 0.94 -0.08
N LEU A 44 9.48 1.06 -0.01
CA LEU A 44 10.29 0.30 0.93
C LEU A 44 9.92 0.64 2.38
N ASP A 45 9.80 1.92 2.69
CA ASP A 45 9.44 2.37 4.03
C ASP A 45 8.07 1.84 4.45
N THR A 46 7.10 1.84 3.53
CA THR A 46 5.76 1.30 3.79
C THR A 46 5.83 -0.21 4.04
N LEU A 47 6.60 -0.93 3.25
CA LEU A 47 6.77 -2.38 3.42
C LEU A 47 7.42 -2.71 4.76
N GLU A 48 8.44 -1.97 5.15
CA GLU A 48 9.10 -2.16 6.44
C GLU A 48 8.13 -1.93 7.61
N LEU A 49 7.29 -0.90 7.49
CA LEU A 49 6.26 -0.63 8.50
C LEU A 49 5.25 -1.78 8.56
N MET A 50 4.80 -2.27 7.42
CA MET A 50 3.87 -3.40 7.37
C MET A 50 4.48 -4.66 8.01
N ILE A 51 5.73 -4.94 7.73
CA ILE A 51 6.44 -6.07 8.33
C ILE A 51 6.50 -5.91 9.84
N SER A 52 6.87 -4.73 10.32
CA SER A 52 6.94 -4.43 11.75
C SER A 52 5.59 -4.64 12.43
N ASP A 53 4.53 -4.15 11.82
CA ASP A 53 3.19 -4.26 12.39
C ASP A 53 2.70 -5.72 12.43
N VAL A 54 2.98 -6.51 11.40
CA VAL A 54 2.65 -7.94 11.40
C VAL A 54 3.44 -8.67 12.48
N ASN A 55 4.71 -8.32 12.66
CA ASN A 55 5.57 -8.95 13.66
C ASN A 55 5.09 -8.71 15.09
N GLU A 56 4.38 -7.62 15.36
CA GLU A 56 3.77 -7.40 16.66
C GLU A 56 2.83 -8.53 17.05
N HIS A 57 2.12 -9.11 16.09
CA HIS A 57 1.22 -10.23 16.32
C HIS A 57 1.97 -11.55 16.50
N ILE A 58 3.02 -11.76 15.70
CA ILE A 58 3.75 -13.05 15.67
C ILE A 58 4.75 -13.14 16.83
N ILE A 59 5.54 -12.09 17.03
CA ILE A 59 6.66 -12.10 17.98
C ILE A 59 6.20 -11.67 19.37
N HIS A 60 5.35 -10.64 19.43
CA HIS A 60 4.93 -10.04 20.71
C HIS A 60 3.54 -10.45 21.15
N GLY A 61 2.88 -11.32 20.41
CA GLY A 61 1.58 -11.87 20.79
C GLY A 61 0.44 -10.88 20.81
N LYS A 62 0.55 -9.80 20.06
CA LYS A 62 -0.53 -8.83 19.95
C LYS A 62 -1.80 -9.49 19.42
N LYS A 63 -2.94 -9.21 20.05
CA LYS A 63 -4.21 -9.87 19.75
C LYS A 63 -4.65 -9.59 18.31
N ILE A 64 -5.07 -10.66 17.63
CA ILE A 64 -5.68 -10.56 16.31
C ILE A 64 -7.16 -10.25 16.50
N LEU A 65 -7.61 -9.18 15.85
CA LEU A 65 -8.99 -8.72 15.95
C LEU A 65 -9.88 -9.47 14.97
N LYS A 66 -11.14 -9.68 15.34
CA LYS A 66 -12.13 -10.30 14.46
C LYS A 66 -12.94 -9.21 13.78
N SER A 67 -13.12 -9.32 12.47
CA SER A 67 -13.78 -8.29 11.67
C SER A 67 -15.21 -7.99 12.10
N ASN A 68 -15.93 -8.99 12.62
CA ASN A 68 -17.32 -8.80 13.07
C ASN A 68 -17.46 -7.97 14.34
N LYS A 69 -16.35 -7.69 15.01
CA LYS A 69 -16.32 -6.88 16.24
C LYS A 69 -15.81 -5.48 16.02
N ILE A 70 -15.46 -5.16 14.78
CA ILE A 70 -14.89 -3.86 14.42
C ILE A 70 -15.86 -3.17 13.46
N LYS A 71 -16.28 -1.97 13.82
CA LYS A 71 -17.08 -1.17 12.91
C LYS A 71 -16.16 -0.56 11.85
N PHE A 72 -16.56 -0.70 10.60
CA PHE A 72 -15.87 0.01 9.52
C PHE A 72 -16.12 1.50 9.69
N ALA A 73 -15.03 2.25 9.71
CA ALA A 73 -15.09 3.71 9.69
C ALA A 73 -13.94 4.20 8.82
N PRO A 74 -14.16 5.16 7.93
CA PRO A 74 -13.06 5.72 7.19
C PRO A 74 -12.11 6.43 8.16
N MET A 75 -10.82 6.32 7.92
CA MET A 75 -9.82 6.96 8.76
C MET A 75 -9.93 8.49 8.67
N TYR A 76 -10.48 8.97 7.57
CA TYR A 76 -10.75 10.39 7.36
C TYR A 76 -11.94 10.53 6.41
N ASP A 77 -12.72 11.59 6.61
CA ASP A 77 -13.83 11.95 5.74
C ASP A 77 -13.33 13.03 4.77
N GLU A 78 -13.78 12.98 3.53
CA GLU A 78 -13.46 14.02 2.55
C GLU A 78 -13.84 15.40 3.05
N LYS A 79 -14.90 15.51 3.83
CA LYS A 79 -15.32 16.77 4.45
C LYS A 79 -14.31 17.29 5.46
N ASP A 80 -13.66 16.39 6.19
CA ASP A 80 -12.65 16.75 7.19
C ASP A 80 -11.36 17.19 6.54
N LEU A 81 -11.05 16.67 5.34
CA LEU A 81 -9.87 17.04 4.58
C LEU A 81 -10.03 18.42 3.93
N GLY A 82 -11.26 18.85 3.69
CA GLY A 82 -11.55 20.08 2.98
C GLY A 82 -11.24 19.99 1.49
N GLU A 83 -11.80 20.94 0.73
CA GLU A 83 -11.62 20.94 -0.73
C GLU A 83 -10.21 21.34 -1.18
N ALA A 84 -9.45 21.97 -0.29
CA ALA A 84 -8.12 22.48 -0.61
C ALA A 84 -7.00 21.49 -0.33
N MET A 85 -7.30 20.35 0.27
CA MET A 85 -6.30 19.36 0.65
C MET A 85 -6.44 18.08 -0.19
N THR A 86 -5.38 17.72 -0.90
CA THR A 86 -5.31 16.45 -1.63
C THR A 86 -4.87 15.35 -0.68
N LEU A 87 -5.03 14.09 -1.11
CA LEU A 87 -4.56 12.95 -0.34
C LEU A 87 -3.03 13.02 -0.12
N GLU A 88 -2.29 13.48 -1.12
CA GLU A 88 -0.84 13.67 -1.00
C GLU A 88 -0.49 14.71 0.05
N GLU A 89 -1.19 15.82 0.07
CA GLU A 89 -0.98 16.87 1.06
C GLU A 89 -1.30 16.37 2.46
N PHE A 90 -2.37 15.59 2.60
CA PHE A 90 -2.73 14.96 3.86
C PHE A 90 -1.63 14.02 4.34
N LYS A 91 -1.08 13.20 3.47
CA LYS A 91 0.02 12.29 3.81
C LYS A 91 1.25 13.06 4.29
N LYS A 92 1.58 14.16 3.64
CA LYS A 92 2.71 15.01 4.06
C LYS A 92 2.48 15.64 5.42
N THR A 93 1.24 15.92 5.78
CA THR A 93 0.89 16.50 7.07
C THR A 93 1.12 15.52 8.22
N ILE A 94 0.90 14.24 8.00
CA ILE A 94 1.01 13.22 9.04
C ILE A 94 2.35 12.49 9.05
N GLU A 95 3.17 12.74 8.06
CA GLU A 95 4.56 12.26 8.06
C GLU A 95 5.45 13.23 8.87
#